data_9f76ccb0112233b338c9a82878045e3d
#
_entry.id   9f76ccb0112233b338c9a82878045e3d
#
_cell.length_a   1.000
_cell.length_b   1.000
_cell.length_c   1.000
_cell.angle_alpha   90.00
_cell.angle_beta   90.00
_cell.angle_gamma   90.00
#
_symmetry.space_group_name_H-M   'P 1'
#
loop_
_entity.id
_entity.type
_entity.pdbx_description
1 polymer ?
#
loop_
_entity_poly.entity_id
_entity_poly.type
_entity_poly.pdbx_seq_one_letter_code
_entity_poly.pdbx_strand_id
1 'polypeptide(L)'
;FRLFPIPFCTYLGRDFSDKRDLLHRAVNGEVRLRTSEIKLTDTKIFWLAVFDIEQEQHAIKPEVIAEASLSLEHPISVKVGSNRLNIGTKEEFLYRRLAIQAARKRALAGTVNSRGGHGRTRKLKAVEKYKDKETKYVNQRLHVYSRRLIDFCVKHQAGTLILLHQEAKIEAAKENQFVLRNWNYYEL
;
A
#
# COMPACT_ATOMS: atom_id res chain seq x y z
N PHE A 1 -32.31 7.94 20.38
CA PHE A 1 -31.82 8.85 21.44
C PHE A 1 -30.86 9.85 20.81
N ARG A 2 -31.29 11.12 20.62
CA ARG A 2 -30.38 12.23 20.29
C ARG A 2 -29.95 12.84 21.62
N LEU A 3 -28.77 12.49 22.12
CA LEU A 3 -28.35 13.02 23.41
C LEU A 3 -27.90 14.49 23.29
N PHE A 4 -27.01 14.86 22.43
CA PHE A 4 -26.64 16.27 22.16
C PHE A 4 -25.80 16.34 20.84
N PRO A 5 -25.91 17.43 20.06
CA PRO A 5 -25.01 17.67 18.94
C PRO A 5 -23.64 18.06 19.48
N ILE A 6 -22.63 17.25 19.23
CA ILE A 6 -21.25 17.56 19.58
C ILE A 6 -20.56 18.09 18.31
N PRO A 7 -20.25 19.38 18.20
CA PRO A 7 -19.52 19.91 17.08
C PRO A 7 -18.06 19.47 17.15
N PHE A 8 -17.50 19.04 16.04
CA PHE A 8 -16.08 18.70 15.92
C PHE A 8 -15.51 19.13 14.57
N CYS A 9 -14.22 19.48 14.56
CA CYS A 9 -13.48 19.77 13.35
C CYS A 9 -12.71 18.55 12.89
N THR A 10 -12.81 18.21 11.61
CA THR A 10 -12.07 17.09 11.04
C THR A 10 -10.80 17.58 10.34
N TYR A 11 -9.70 16.88 10.57
CA TYR A 11 -8.46 17.06 9.82
C TYR A 11 -8.36 15.99 8.73
N LEU A 12 -8.44 16.39 7.48
CA LEU A 12 -8.48 15.48 6.33
C LEU A 12 -7.10 15.01 5.84
N GLY A 13 -6.02 15.50 6.46
CA GLY A 13 -4.66 15.20 6.05
C GLY A 13 -4.10 16.21 5.05
N ARG A 14 -2.92 15.93 4.49
CA ARG A 14 -2.26 16.80 3.49
C ARG A 14 -2.92 16.65 2.12
N ASP A 15 -3.26 15.43 1.75
CA ASP A 15 -3.99 15.10 0.53
C ASP A 15 -5.47 14.91 0.90
N PHE A 16 -6.22 15.98 0.77
CA PHE A 16 -7.60 16.07 1.26
C PHE A 16 -8.65 16.28 0.13
N SER A 17 -8.22 16.43 -1.13
CA SER A 17 -9.10 16.74 -2.25
C SER A 17 -10.28 15.78 -2.35
N ASP A 18 -10.00 14.48 -2.51
CA ASP A 18 -11.02 13.45 -2.69
C ASP A 18 -11.92 13.27 -1.45
N LYS A 19 -11.33 13.39 -0.25
CA LYS A 19 -12.07 13.29 1.01
C LYS A 19 -13.01 14.47 1.20
N ARG A 20 -12.55 15.65 0.84
CA ARG A 20 -13.34 16.88 0.90
C ARG A 20 -14.49 16.83 -0.10
N ASP A 21 -14.20 16.36 -1.30
CA ASP A 21 -15.18 16.21 -2.37
C ASP A 21 -16.30 15.25 -1.97
N LEU A 22 -15.96 14.08 -1.44
CA LEU A 22 -16.93 13.12 -0.90
C LEU A 22 -17.79 13.70 0.22
N LEU A 23 -17.20 14.49 1.13
CA LEU A 23 -17.95 15.15 2.18
C LEU A 23 -18.90 16.19 1.62
N HIS A 24 -18.47 17.01 0.64
CA HIS A 24 -19.35 17.99 -0.04
C HIS A 24 -20.49 17.30 -0.77
N ARG A 25 -20.23 16.23 -1.51
CA ARG A 25 -21.25 15.44 -2.20
C ARG A 25 -22.25 14.84 -1.21
N ALA A 26 -21.78 14.40 -0.03
CA ALA A 26 -22.69 13.91 1.02
C ALA A 26 -23.54 15.01 1.63
N VAL A 27 -23.00 16.20 1.83
CA VAL A 27 -23.76 17.38 2.30
C VAL A 27 -24.80 17.81 1.27
N ASN A 28 -24.47 17.74 -0.01
CA ASN A 28 -25.39 18.04 -1.12
C ASN A 28 -26.44 16.94 -1.36
N GLY A 29 -26.35 15.81 -0.65
CA GLY A 29 -27.27 14.69 -0.83
C GLY A 29 -26.99 13.79 -2.03
N GLU A 30 -25.88 14.01 -2.74
CA GLU A 30 -25.46 13.20 -3.91
C GLU A 30 -24.95 11.82 -3.50
N VAL A 31 -24.37 11.71 -2.30
CA VAL A 31 -23.80 10.49 -1.75
C VAL A 31 -24.33 10.29 -0.35
N ARG A 32 -24.82 9.08 -0.03
CA ARG A 32 -25.36 8.78 1.29
C ARG A 32 -24.26 8.42 2.27
N LEU A 33 -24.21 9.14 3.38
CA LEU A 33 -23.41 8.77 4.54
C LEU A 33 -24.11 7.65 5.32
N ARG A 34 -23.42 6.53 5.52
CA ARG A 34 -23.87 5.38 6.31
C ARG A 34 -23.43 5.48 7.77
N THR A 35 -23.78 4.46 8.55
CA THR A 35 -23.30 4.33 9.93
C THR A 35 -21.78 4.39 9.96
N SER A 36 -21.27 5.35 10.70
CA SER A 36 -19.85 5.67 10.78
C SER A 36 -19.32 5.37 12.18
N GLU A 37 -18.04 5.06 12.30
CA GLU A 37 -17.39 4.72 13.56
C GLU A 37 -16.44 5.81 14.02
N ILE A 38 -16.29 5.95 15.34
CA ILE A 38 -15.24 6.76 15.96
C ILE A 38 -14.23 5.82 16.60
N LYS A 39 -13.00 5.82 16.08
CA LYS A 39 -11.88 5.04 16.61
C LYS A 39 -10.98 5.91 17.47
N LEU A 40 -10.86 5.54 18.74
CA LEU A 40 -9.95 6.20 19.68
C LEU A 40 -8.60 5.48 19.69
N THR A 41 -7.54 6.28 19.71
CA THR A 41 -6.17 5.82 19.99
C THR A 41 -5.59 6.70 21.11
N ASP A 42 -4.45 6.31 21.68
CA ASP A 42 -3.83 7.05 22.79
C ASP A 42 -3.62 8.55 22.53
N THR A 43 -3.50 8.95 21.28
CA THR A 43 -3.15 10.33 20.90
C THR A 43 -4.09 10.95 19.88
N LYS A 44 -5.04 10.20 19.30
CA LYS A 44 -5.87 10.69 18.20
C LYS A 44 -7.25 10.05 18.23
N ILE A 45 -8.21 10.81 17.74
CA ILE A 45 -9.56 10.37 17.43
C ILE A 45 -9.68 10.30 15.90
N PHE A 46 -10.13 9.17 15.39
CA PHE A 46 -10.40 8.99 13.97
C PHE A 46 -11.90 8.82 13.74
N TRP A 47 -12.43 9.55 12.80
CA TRP A 47 -13.75 9.31 12.27
C TRP A 47 -13.65 8.46 11.02
N LEU A 48 -14.23 7.26 11.05
CA LEU A 48 -14.31 6.31 9.95
C LEU A 48 -15.65 6.49 9.26
N ALA A 49 -15.72 7.44 8.33
CA ALA A 49 -16.93 7.72 7.57
C ALA A 49 -17.13 6.67 6.47
N VAL A 50 -18.33 6.12 6.38
CA VAL A 50 -18.74 5.15 5.36
C VAL A 50 -19.71 5.81 4.41
N PHE A 51 -19.41 5.80 3.11
CA PHE A 51 -20.24 6.40 2.07
C PHE A 51 -20.76 5.31 1.12
N ASP A 52 -22.03 5.45 0.70
CA ASP A 52 -22.56 4.70 -0.43
C ASP A 52 -22.11 5.40 -1.71
N ILE A 53 -21.21 4.79 -2.44
CA ILE A 53 -20.75 5.30 -3.73
C ILE A 53 -21.26 4.33 -4.80
N GLU A 54 -21.89 4.88 -5.83
CA GLU A 54 -22.26 4.07 -6.98
C GLU A 54 -20.99 3.47 -7.60
N GLN A 55 -21.05 2.17 -7.84
CA GLN A 55 -19.94 1.44 -8.43
C GLN A 55 -19.85 1.78 -9.92
N GLU A 56 -18.71 2.30 -10.37
CA GLU A 56 -18.44 2.47 -11.79
C GLU A 56 -18.47 1.11 -12.48
N GLN A 57 -19.34 0.98 -13.48
CA GLN A 57 -19.37 -0.21 -14.31
C GLN A 57 -18.29 -0.11 -15.38
N HIS A 58 -17.30 -0.96 -15.28
CA HIS A 58 -16.27 -1.06 -16.32
C HIS A 58 -16.71 -2.05 -17.41
N ALA A 59 -16.54 -1.67 -18.67
CA ALA A 59 -16.82 -2.51 -19.83
C ALA A 59 -15.70 -3.57 -20.00
N ILE A 60 -15.63 -4.53 -19.08
CA ILE A 60 -14.68 -5.64 -19.12
C ILE A 60 -15.31 -6.87 -19.81
N LYS A 61 -14.50 -7.65 -20.49
CA LYS A 61 -14.90 -8.85 -21.23
C LYS A 61 -14.19 -10.06 -20.66
N PRO A 62 -14.94 -11.08 -20.16
CA PRO A 62 -14.35 -12.28 -19.56
C PRO A 62 -13.40 -13.03 -20.49
N GLU A 63 -13.67 -12.99 -21.81
CA GLU A 63 -12.86 -13.61 -22.86
C GLU A 63 -11.52 -12.91 -23.12
N VAL A 64 -11.36 -11.65 -22.69
CA VAL A 64 -10.10 -10.92 -22.79
C VAL A 64 -9.25 -11.25 -21.58
N ILE A 65 -8.15 -11.94 -21.81
CA ILE A 65 -7.27 -12.45 -20.77
C ILE A 65 -6.05 -11.52 -20.62
N ALA A 66 -5.79 -11.11 -19.39
CA ALA A 66 -4.54 -10.50 -18.98
C ALA A 66 -3.63 -11.55 -18.34
N GLU A 67 -2.40 -11.66 -18.81
CA GLU A 67 -1.38 -12.52 -18.23
C GLU A 67 -0.40 -11.66 -17.42
N ALA A 68 -0.29 -11.90 -16.13
CA ALA A 68 0.66 -11.20 -15.28
C ALA A 68 1.73 -12.15 -14.72
N SER A 69 2.95 -11.65 -14.62
CA SER A 69 4.08 -12.37 -14.07
C SER A 69 4.90 -11.47 -13.15
N LEU A 70 5.51 -12.05 -12.13
CA LEU A 70 6.46 -11.40 -11.26
C LEU A 70 7.88 -11.56 -11.82
N SER A 71 8.74 -10.56 -11.66
CA SER A 71 10.15 -10.65 -12.04
C SER A 71 11.04 -9.85 -11.09
N LEU A 72 12.35 -10.08 -11.16
CA LEU A 72 13.34 -9.34 -10.35
C LEU A 72 13.55 -7.91 -10.87
N GLU A 73 13.40 -7.71 -12.17
CA GLU A 73 13.60 -6.39 -12.81
C GLU A 73 12.38 -5.50 -12.59
N HIS A 74 11.21 -6.08 -12.74
CA HIS A 74 9.93 -5.39 -12.55
C HIS A 74 9.06 -6.19 -11.58
N PRO A 75 8.55 -5.58 -10.50
CA PRO A 75 7.64 -6.25 -9.57
C PRO A 75 6.50 -6.97 -10.26
N ILE A 76 5.88 -6.33 -11.24
CA ILE A 76 4.82 -6.95 -12.05
C ILE A 76 5.07 -6.64 -13.53
N SER A 77 4.93 -7.64 -14.38
CA SER A 77 4.82 -7.50 -15.83
C SER A 77 3.50 -8.06 -16.27
N VAL A 78 2.67 -7.27 -16.96
CA VAL A 78 1.35 -7.69 -17.44
C VAL A 78 1.26 -7.55 -18.96
N LYS A 79 0.53 -8.47 -19.60
CA LYS A 79 0.30 -8.49 -21.03
C LYS A 79 -1.18 -8.75 -21.31
N VAL A 80 -1.74 -8.00 -22.26
CA VAL A 80 -3.09 -8.23 -22.82
C VAL A 80 -2.97 -8.16 -24.35
N GLY A 81 -3.11 -9.31 -25.03
CA GLY A 81 -2.84 -9.40 -26.46
C GLY A 81 -1.43 -8.97 -26.82
N SER A 82 -1.28 -7.94 -27.64
CA SER A 82 0.02 -7.33 -28.02
C SER A 82 0.50 -6.26 -27.04
N ASN A 83 -0.36 -5.76 -26.16
CA ASN A 83 -0.04 -4.68 -25.21
C ASN A 83 0.67 -5.24 -23.99
N ARG A 84 1.77 -4.61 -23.60
CA ARG A 84 2.55 -4.98 -22.42
C ARG A 84 2.82 -3.76 -21.53
N LEU A 85 2.76 -3.97 -20.22
CA LEU A 85 3.12 -2.97 -19.21
C LEU A 85 4.02 -3.61 -18.15
N ASN A 86 5.14 -2.95 -17.85
CA ASN A 86 6.00 -3.27 -16.72
C ASN A 86 5.71 -2.27 -15.59
N ILE A 87 5.40 -2.77 -14.41
CA ILE A 87 4.98 -1.98 -13.25
C ILE A 87 6.06 -2.01 -12.18
N GLY A 88 6.55 -0.84 -11.82
CA GLY A 88 7.65 -0.68 -10.88
C GLY A 88 9.00 -1.05 -11.46
N THR A 89 10.05 -0.72 -10.72
CA THR A 89 11.43 -1.12 -11.04
C THR A 89 12.12 -1.66 -9.80
N LYS A 90 13.17 -2.44 -10.01
CA LYS A 90 14.04 -2.95 -8.96
C LYS A 90 14.64 -1.82 -8.11
N GLU A 91 15.04 -0.73 -8.75
CA GLU A 91 15.62 0.44 -8.08
C GLU A 91 14.59 1.09 -7.15
N GLU A 92 13.38 1.31 -7.65
CA GLU A 92 12.31 1.94 -6.88
C GLU A 92 11.92 1.11 -5.66
N PHE A 93 11.71 -0.19 -5.85
CA PHE A 93 11.21 -1.06 -4.79
C PHE A 93 12.31 -1.52 -3.84
N LEU A 94 13.33 -2.21 -4.38
CA LEU A 94 14.35 -2.90 -3.60
C LEU A 94 15.33 -1.91 -2.96
N TYR A 95 15.92 -1.02 -3.74
CA TYR A 95 16.99 -0.14 -3.22
C TYR A 95 16.47 0.84 -2.19
N ARG A 96 15.25 1.33 -2.34
CA ARG A 96 14.63 2.17 -1.31
C ARG A 96 14.39 1.41 -0.02
N ARG A 97 13.93 0.16 -0.11
CA ARG A 97 13.77 -0.72 1.05
C ARG A 97 15.09 -0.97 1.75
N LEU A 98 16.13 -1.30 0.99
CA LEU A 98 17.49 -1.51 1.52
C LEU A 98 18.05 -0.28 2.21
N ALA A 99 17.82 0.92 1.66
CA ALA A 99 18.23 2.16 2.29
C ALA A 99 17.56 2.36 3.65
N ILE A 100 16.28 2.01 3.78
CA ILE A 100 15.54 2.06 5.07
C ILE A 100 16.14 1.04 6.05
N GLN A 101 16.42 -0.19 5.60
CA GLN A 101 17.03 -1.24 6.42
C GLN A 101 18.44 -0.86 6.88
N ALA A 102 19.25 -0.28 5.99
CA ALA A 102 20.59 0.20 6.33
C ALA A 102 20.54 1.33 7.37
N ALA A 103 19.59 2.26 7.25
CA ALA A 103 19.36 3.29 8.24
C ALA A 103 18.95 2.71 9.60
N ARG A 104 18.08 1.69 9.60
CA ARG A 104 17.69 0.95 10.81
C ARG A 104 18.87 0.26 11.46
N LYS A 105 19.73 -0.43 10.68
CA LYS A 105 20.94 -1.10 11.19
C LYS A 105 21.90 -0.10 11.83
N ARG A 106 22.13 1.07 11.21
CA ARG A 106 22.94 2.13 11.78
C ARG A 106 22.37 2.68 13.09
N ALA A 107 21.05 2.91 13.13
CA ALA A 107 20.38 3.35 14.35
C ALA A 107 20.51 2.30 15.48
N LEU A 108 20.38 1.00 15.14
CA LEU A 108 20.55 -0.09 16.10
C LEU A 108 21.99 -0.16 16.63
N ALA A 109 22.99 -0.09 15.74
CA ALA A 109 24.41 -0.08 16.14
C ALA A 109 24.72 1.04 17.12
N GLY A 110 24.13 2.22 16.93
CA GLY A 110 24.25 3.34 17.86
C GLY A 110 23.64 3.10 19.25
N THR A 111 22.84 2.03 19.44
CA THR A 111 22.27 1.68 20.76
C THR A 111 23.21 0.81 21.61
N VAL A 112 24.14 0.09 20.98
CA VAL A 112 25.02 -0.90 21.64
C VAL A 112 25.86 -0.24 22.75
N ASN A 113 26.40 0.94 22.49
CA ASN A 113 27.26 1.70 23.42
C ASN A 113 26.46 2.57 24.42
N SER A 114 25.13 2.43 24.48
CA SER A 114 24.30 3.19 25.41
C SER A 114 24.13 2.44 26.70
N ARG A 115 24.71 2.96 27.78
CA ARG A 115 24.41 2.54 29.15
C ARG A 115 22.94 2.81 29.42
N GLY A 116 22.11 1.88 29.81
CA GLY A 116 20.67 1.94 30.07
C GLY A 116 19.98 3.34 30.22
N GLY A 117 18.72 3.34 30.64
CA GLY A 117 17.98 4.57 30.93
C GLY A 117 17.34 5.28 29.72
N HIS A 118 16.93 6.53 29.92
CA HIS A 118 16.17 7.33 28.92
C HIS A 118 16.84 7.45 27.55
N GLY A 119 18.16 7.53 27.49
CA GLY A 119 18.90 7.62 26.22
C GLY A 119 18.74 6.37 25.35
N ARG A 120 18.82 5.18 25.95
CA ARG A 120 18.62 3.91 25.26
C ARG A 120 17.18 3.77 24.76
N THR A 121 16.19 4.08 25.59
CA THR A 121 14.77 4.05 25.22
C THR A 121 14.47 4.95 24.03
N ARG A 122 15.02 6.18 24.02
CA ARG A 122 14.85 7.12 22.90
C ARG A 122 15.45 6.59 21.60
N LYS A 123 16.64 5.96 21.66
CA LYS A 123 17.28 5.35 20.49
C LYS A 123 16.51 4.14 19.98
N LEU A 124 15.97 3.30 20.86
CA LEU A 124 15.12 2.15 20.47
C LEU A 124 13.83 2.61 19.78
N LYS A 125 13.18 3.68 20.26
CA LYS A 125 12.04 4.27 19.57
C LYS A 125 12.38 4.74 18.14
N ALA A 126 13.60 5.21 17.90
CA ALA A 126 14.05 5.55 16.55
C ALA A 126 14.18 4.31 15.66
N VAL A 127 14.67 3.18 16.20
CA VAL A 127 14.77 1.90 15.47
C VAL A 127 13.38 1.39 15.08
N GLU A 128 12.39 1.46 15.97
CA GLU A 128 11.00 1.08 15.69
C GLU A 128 10.38 1.94 14.58
N LYS A 129 10.64 3.26 14.59
CA LYS A 129 10.19 4.15 13.49
C LYS A 129 10.68 3.71 12.11
N TYR A 130 11.89 3.17 12.01
CA TYR A 130 12.41 2.66 10.73
C TYR A 130 11.72 1.35 10.32
N LYS A 131 11.37 0.48 11.27
CA LYS A 131 10.58 -0.73 11.00
C LYS A 131 9.21 -0.36 10.43
N ASP A 132 8.49 0.54 11.11
CA ASP A 132 7.18 1.03 10.65
C ASP A 132 7.27 1.71 9.27
N LYS A 133 8.37 2.46 9.03
CA LYS A 133 8.61 3.12 7.76
C LYS A 133 8.81 2.11 6.63
N GLU A 134 9.52 1.00 6.89
CA GLU A 134 9.70 -0.07 5.92
C GLU A 134 8.36 -0.72 5.57
N THR A 135 7.60 -1.15 6.57
CA THR A 135 6.28 -1.78 6.37
C THR A 135 5.32 -0.86 5.61
N LYS A 136 5.22 0.41 6.02
CA LYS A 136 4.36 1.39 5.33
C LYS A 136 4.79 1.61 3.89
N TYR A 137 6.10 1.65 3.62
CA TYR A 137 6.61 1.81 2.27
C TYR A 137 6.26 0.61 1.39
N VAL A 138 6.51 -0.61 1.87
CA VAL A 138 6.19 -1.85 1.14
C VAL A 138 4.69 -1.89 0.84
N ASN A 139 3.83 -1.77 1.84
CA ASN A 139 2.37 -1.81 1.66
C ASN A 139 1.89 -0.74 0.67
N GLN A 140 2.39 0.49 0.79
CA GLN A 140 2.04 1.56 -0.15
C GLN A 140 2.43 1.20 -1.59
N ARG A 141 3.62 0.61 -1.81
CA ARG A 141 4.06 0.21 -3.15
C ARG A 141 3.24 -0.93 -3.72
N LEU A 142 2.93 -1.94 -2.90
CA LEU A 142 2.07 -3.05 -3.32
C LEU A 142 0.70 -2.54 -3.76
N HIS A 143 0.07 -1.65 -3.00
CA HIS A 143 -1.20 -1.02 -3.39
C HIS A 143 -1.10 -0.22 -4.70
N VAL A 144 -0.02 0.54 -4.89
CA VAL A 144 0.19 1.30 -6.13
C VAL A 144 0.37 0.35 -7.32
N TYR A 145 1.11 -0.73 -7.15
CA TYR A 145 1.35 -1.69 -8.23
C TYR A 145 0.08 -2.48 -8.58
N SER A 146 -0.65 -2.96 -7.58
CA SER A 146 -1.95 -3.64 -7.78
C SER A 146 -2.95 -2.71 -8.48
N ARG A 147 -3.03 -1.44 -8.08
CA ARG A 147 -3.91 -0.47 -8.73
C ARG A 147 -3.54 -0.26 -10.20
N ARG A 148 -2.26 -0.07 -10.50
CA ARG A 148 -1.78 0.07 -11.90
C ARG A 148 -2.07 -1.18 -12.75
N LEU A 149 -1.96 -2.37 -12.16
CA LEU A 149 -2.32 -3.62 -12.81
C LEU A 149 -3.80 -3.65 -13.17
N ILE A 150 -4.67 -3.33 -12.22
CA ILE A 150 -6.11 -3.27 -12.43
C ILE A 150 -6.47 -2.20 -13.47
N ASP A 151 -5.92 -1.01 -13.37
CA ASP A 151 -6.15 0.08 -14.31
C ASP A 151 -5.75 -0.31 -15.75
N PHE A 152 -4.66 -1.06 -15.90
CA PHE A 152 -4.23 -1.60 -17.19
C PHE A 152 -5.22 -2.65 -17.70
N CYS A 153 -5.68 -3.57 -16.87
CA CYS A 153 -6.70 -4.57 -17.24
C CYS A 153 -8.00 -3.89 -17.66
N VAL A 154 -8.49 -2.93 -16.90
CA VAL A 154 -9.70 -2.15 -17.22
C VAL A 154 -9.54 -1.40 -18.53
N LYS A 155 -8.41 -0.72 -18.74
CA LYS A 155 -8.12 0.02 -19.97
C LYS A 155 -8.16 -0.87 -21.21
N HIS A 156 -7.73 -2.11 -21.09
CA HIS A 156 -7.73 -3.09 -22.19
C HIS A 156 -8.94 -4.05 -22.16
N GLN A 157 -9.96 -3.73 -21.36
CA GLN A 157 -11.19 -4.49 -21.21
C GLN A 157 -10.97 -5.96 -20.79
N ALA A 158 -9.86 -6.27 -20.13
CA ALA A 158 -9.57 -7.62 -19.66
C ALA A 158 -10.42 -7.95 -18.44
N GLY A 159 -11.29 -8.94 -18.56
CA GLY A 159 -12.15 -9.44 -17.49
C GLY A 159 -11.56 -10.62 -16.73
N THR A 160 -10.52 -11.25 -17.28
CA THR A 160 -9.83 -12.38 -16.65
C THR A 160 -8.35 -12.05 -16.48
N LEU A 161 -7.83 -12.20 -15.25
CA LEU A 161 -6.42 -12.04 -14.93
C LEU A 161 -5.81 -13.39 -14.54
N ILE A 162 -4.82 -13.84 -15.31
CA ILE A 162 -4.06 -15.05 -15.02
C ILE A 162 -2.68 -14.67 -14.47
N LEU A 163 -2.37 -15.16 -13.28
CA LEU A 163 -1.02 -15.08 -12.73
C LEU A 163 -0.23 -16.28 -13.22
N LEU A 164 0.80 -16.02 -14.01
CA LEU A 164 1.67 -17.08 -14.53
C LEU A 164 2.42 -17.75 -13.38
N HIS A 165 2.47 -19.07 -13.43
CA HIS A 165 3.15 -19.88 -12.44
C HIS A 165 4.65 -19.54 -12.37
N GLN A 166 5.19 -19.39 -11.16
CA GLN A 166 6.51 -18.81 -10.91
C GLN A 166 7.52 -19.80 -10.29
N GLU A 167 7.23 -21.12 -10.30
CA GLU A 167 8.07 -22.11 -9.60
C GLU A 167 9.55 -22.01 -9.96
N ALA A 168 9.89 -21.99 -11.25
CA ALA A 168 11.28 -21.88 -11.68
C ALA A 168 11.95 -20.56 -11.24
N LYS A 169 11.20 -19.47 -11.16
CA LYS A 169 11.72 -18.17 -10.68
C LYS A 169 11.83 -18.13 -9.17
N ILE A 170 10.95 -18.83 -8.46
CA ILE A 170 11.02 -19.01 -7.01
C ILE A 170 12.24 -19.85 -6.65
N GLU A 171 12.54 -20.92 -7.41
CA GLU A 171 13.73 -21.73 -7.21
C GLU A 171 15.01 -20.93 -7.46
N ALA A 172 15.09 -20.21 -8.57
CA ALA A 172 16.22 -19.31 -8.84
C ALA A 172 16.36 -18.19 -7.77
N ALA A 173 15.25 -17.73 -7.20
CA ALA A 173 15.28 -16.79 -6.07
C ALA A 173 15.74 -17.43 -4.77
N LYS A 174 15.48 -18.73 -4.54
CA LYS A 174 15.97 -19.47 -3.35
C LYS A 174 17.49 -19.55 -3.31
N GLU A 175 18.15 -19.59 -4.45
CA GLU A 175 19.62 -19.57 -4.54
C GLU A 175 20.19 -18.23 -4.06
N ASN A 176 19.44 -17.15 -4.17
CA ASN A 176 19.83 -15.83 -3.70
C ASN A 176 19.07 -15.44 -2.44
N GLN A 177 19.61 -15.81 -1.27
CA GLN A 177 18.99 -15.48 0.04
C GLN A 177 18.66 -14.00 0.23
N PHE A 178 19.39 -13.10 -0.43
CA PHE A 178 19.15 -11.68 -0.38
C PHE A 178 17.84 -11.31 -1.10
N VAL A 179 17.60 -11.89 -2.26
CA VAL A 179 16.37 -11.70 -3.03
C VAL A 179 15.18 -12.27 -2.28
N LEU A 180 15.33 -13.48 -1.75
CA LEU A 180 14.29 -14.17 -0.99
C LEU A 180 13.81 -13.37 0.23
N ARG A 181 14.72 -12.69 0.92
CA ARG A 181 14.40 -11.89 2.12
C ARG A 181 13.81 -10.52 1.81
N ASN A 182 14.08 -9.97 0.65
CA ASN A 182 13.77 -8.57 0.34
C ASN A 182 12.71 -8.40 -0.75
N TRP A 183 12.42 -9.45 -1.51
CA TRP A 183 11.43 -9.44 -2.55
C TRP A 183 10.16 -10.15 -2.05
N ASN A 184 9.17 -9.39 -1.66
CA ASN A 184 7.92 -9.91 -1.08
C ASN A 184 7.04 -10.57 -2.15
N TYR A 185 7.48 -11.67 -2.74
CA TYR A 185 6.71 -12.40 -3.77
C TYR A 185 5.36 -12.92 -3.28
N TYR A 186 5.19 -13.11 -1.98
CA TYR A 186 3.96 -13.65 -1.40
C TYR A 186 2.93 -12.58 -1.02
N GLU A 187 3.30 -11.30 -1.11
CA GLU A 187 2.39 -10.18 -0.78
C GLU A 187 1.93 -9.41 -2.03
N LEU A 188 2.50 -9.70 -3.20
CA LEU A 188 2.09 -9.20 -4.50
C LEU A 188 1.09 -10.15 -5.14
#